data_0b935f9cef4035fe15382e17e577d62f
#
_entry.id   0b935f9cef4035fe15382e17e577d62f
#
_cell.length_a   1.000
_cell.length_b   1.000
_cell.length_c   1.000
_cell.angle_alpha   90.00
_cell.angle_beta   90.00
_cell.angle_gamma   90.00
#
_symmetry.space_group_name_H-M   'P 1'
#
loop_
_entity.id
_entity.type
_entity.pdbx_description
1 polymer ?
#
loop_
_entity_poly.entity_id
_entity_poly.type
_entity_poly.pdbx_seq_one_letter_code
_entity_poly.pdbx_strand_id
1 'polypeptide(L)'
;MKIKRNIGILYSISFLQGMVFYSSVSTLYRQAAGITLFQLSVIEGISLVLTIVLELPWGILADYIGYRRTMISCSFLFFLSKLVFWQADSFLDFLSERILISITIAGLSGVDSSILYLSVPREEVHRAFSIYGNLSEAGLLCSAAIYAGWMKNQYRLAGGWTVLVYGVAALLSLGIQDVRPGEQEKRNEKSSVFLDAFRQLLKNKMLELFLIAVALLQESHHKIVIFLNQLQYIKCGADNSTITYLSMLVTFCGLAGGWSYRMTQKLGEKNSFLFFFAGSSLCCVLLAVTDGLFLSVICILLFHICNALLQPLQSAVQNRGIVSKQRATLLSVNAVFMDGTMALTDLAFGRVAEIGLSYGMLLGAVFCIISLWLYLKSCRMETQVPIK
;
A
#
# COMPACT_ATOMS: atom_id res chain seq x y z
N MET A 1 -22.46 23.55 -11.63
CA MET A 1 -21.99 22.77 -12.82
C MET A 1 -20.52 22.41 -12.75
N LYS A 2 -19.61 23.33 -12.39
CA LYS A 2 -18.15 23.09 -12.32
C LYS A 2 -17.75 21.99 -11.32
N ILE A 3 -18.34 21.97 -10.14
CA ILE A 3 -18.06 21.04 -9.04
C ILE A 3 -18.39 19.59 -9.41
N LYS A 4 -19.56 19.32 -9.99
CA LYS A 4 -19.97 17.96 -10.43
C LYS A 4 -19.04 17.37 -11.50
N ARG A 5 -18.42 18.23 -12.32
CA ARG A 5 -17.48 17.80 -13.36
C ARG A 5 -16.18 17.24 -12.77
N ASN A 6 -15.59 17.89 -11.75
CA ASN A 6 -14.39 17.39 -11.10
C ASN A 6 -14.61 16.02 -10.46
N ILE A 7 -15.75 15.83 -9.79
CA ILE A 7 -16.08 14.54 -9.16
C ILE A 7 -16.14 13.43 -10.21
N GLY A 8 -16.85 13.66 -11.32
CA GLY A 8 -16.95 12.66 -12.39
C GLY A 8 -15.60 12.32 -13.01
N ILE A 9 -14.75 13.33 -13.25
CA ILE A 9 -13.40 13.12 -13.79
C ILE A 9 -12.53 12.34 -12.79
N LEU A 10 -12.52 12.72 -11.50
CA LEU A 10 -11.74 12.01 -10.48
C LEU A 10 -12.19 10.56 -10.31
N TYR A 11 -13.48 10.29 -10.35
CA TYR A 11 -14.02 8.93 -10.29
C TYR A 11 -13.59 8.11 -11.51
N SER A 12 -13.64 8.70 -12.71
CA SER A 12 -13.17 8.03 -13.92
C SER A 12 -11.66 7.76 -13.88
N ILE A 13 -10.86 8.73 -13.41
CA ILE A 13 -9.41 8.56 -13.25
C ILE A 13 -9.11 7.45 -12.23
N SER A 14 -9.78 7.45 -11.08
CA SER A 14 -9.59 6.41 -10.05
C SER A 14 -9.88 5.01 -10.59
N PHE A 15 -10.99 4.84 -11.30
CA PHE A 15 -11.34 3.57 -11.92
C PHE A 15 -10.29 3.13 -12.96
N LEU A 16 -9.90 4.05 -13.87
CA LEU A 16 -8.94 3.75 -14.93
C LEU A 16 -7.54 3.48 -14.36
N GLN A 17 -7.09 4.23 -13.36
CA GLN A 17 -5.80 3.99 -12.72
C GLN A 17 -5.80 2.71 -11.85
N GLY A 18 -6.96 2.24 -11.40
CA GLY A 18 -7.12 0.92 -10.83
C GLY A 18 -6.90 -0.21 -11.84
N MET A 19 -7.14 0.03 -13.15
CA MET A 19 -7.04 -1.00 -14.21
C MET A 19 -5.57 -1.30 -14.58
N VAL A 20 -4.86 -2.00 -13.72
CA VAL A 20 -3.50 -2.51 -13.98
C VAL A 20 -3.59 -3.98 -14.38
N PHE A 21 -3.63 -4.27 -15.68
CA PHE A 21 -3.91 -5.60 -16.23
C PHE A 21 -2.88 -6.67 -15.83
N TYR A 22 -1.64 -6.29 -15.55
CA TYR A 22 -0.59 -7.22 -15.12
C TYR A 22 -0.43 -7.30 -13.58
N SER A 23 -1.26 -6.63 -12.78
CA SER A 23 -1.06 -6.53 -11.32
C SER A 23 -0.98 -7.89 -10.64
N SER A 24 -1.88 -8.82 -10.98
CA SER A 24 -1.95 -10.17 -10.41
C SER A 24 -0.75 -11.06 -10.74
N VAL A 25 0.02 -10.71 -11.76
CA VAL A 25 1.20 -11.46 -12.24
C VAL A 25 2.45 -10.57 -12.33
N SER A 26 2.47 -9.46 -11.62
CA SER A 26 3.52 -8.44 -11.73
C SER A 26 4.92 -8.96 -11.39
N THR A 27 5.04 -9.85 -10.40
CA THR A 27 6.30 -10.51 -10.04
C THR A 27 6.77 -11.43 -11.16
N LEU A 28 5.86 -12.25 -11.70
CA LEU A 28 6.14 -13.16 -12.81
C LEU A 28 6.55 -12.41 -14.08
N TYR A 29 5.89 -11.27 -14.36
CA TYR A 29 6.26 -10.41 -15.48
C TYR A 29 7.72 -9.93 -15.37
N ARG A 30 8.13 -9.42 -14.21
CA ARG A 30 9.52 -8.96 -13.98
C ARG A 30 10.51 -10.10 -14.02
N GLN A 31 10.18 -11.27 -13.46
CA GLN A 31 11.02 -12.46 -13.54
C GLN A 31 11.18 -12.97 -14.98
N ALA A 32 10.12 -12.93 -15.80
CA ALA A 32 10.20 -13.26 -17.21
C ALA A 32 11.16 -12.33 -17.99
N ALA A 33 11.37 -11.10 -17.51
CA ALA A 33 12.38 -10.16 -18.03
C ALA A 33 13.75 -10.33 -17.34
N GLY A 34 13.97 -11.38 -16.55
CA GLY A 34 15.26 -11.70 -15.92
C GLY A 34 15.53 -10.97 -14.60
N ILE A 35 14.55 -10.30 -13.99
CA ILE A 35 14.71 -9.62 -12.70
C ILE A 35 14.68 -10.63 -11.57
N THR A 36 15.70 -10.61 -10.71
CA THR A 36 15.75 -11.45 -9.51
C THR A 36 14.88 -10.90 -8.39
N LEU A 37 14.55 -11.74 -7.39
CA LEU A 37 13.77 -11.28 -6.23
C LEU A 37 14.52 -10.24 -5.40
N PHE A 38 15.85 -10.35 -5.32
CA PHE A 38 16.68 -9.34 -4.65
C PHE A 38 16.64 -8.01 -5.38
N GLN A 39 16.80 -8.02 -6.71
CA GLN A 39 16.67 -6.81 -7.54
C GLN A 39 15.29 -6.17 -7.40
N LEU A 40 14.21 -6.99 -7.35
CA LEU A 40 12.87 -6.49 -7.11
C LEU A 40 12.77 -5.78 -5.76
N SER A 41 13.31 -6.35 -4.70
CA SER A 41 13.33 -5.72 -3.36
C SER A 41 14.20 -4.46 -3.33
N VAL A 42 15.32 -4.41 -4.06
CA VAL A 42 16.11 -3.18 -4.20
C VAL A 42 15.28 -2.08 -4.86
N ILE A 43 14.56 -2.39 -5.93
CA ILE A 43 13.67 -1.43 -6.63
C ILE A 43 12.59 -0.91 -5.68
N GLU A 44 11.92 -1.80 -4.93
CA GLU A 44 10.86 -1.41 -4.00
C GLU A 44 11.41 -0.57 -2.84
N GLY A 45 12.54 -0.95 -2.26
CA GLY A 45 13.19 -0.19 -1.17
C GLY A 45 13.61 1.21 -1.61
N ILE A 46 14.23 1.36 -2.79
CA ILE A 46 14.57 2.67 -3.37
C ILE A 46 13.30 3.50 -3.58
N SER A 47 12.25 2.88 -4.12
CA SER A 47 10.96 3.54 -4.36
C SER A 47 10.35 4.10 -3.07
N LEU A 48 10.34 3.31 -2.01
CA LEU A 48 9.79 3.69 -0.72
C LEU A 48 10.54 4.88 -0.12
N VAL A 49 11.87 4.81 -0.07
CA VAL A 49 12.72 5.90 0.42
C VAL A 49 12.50 7.17 -0.41
N LEU A 50 12.45 7.04 -1.74
CA LEU A 50 12.26 8.18 -2.63
C LEU A 50 10.89 8.83 -2.43
N THR A 51 9.84 8.04 -2.26
CA THR A 51 8.48 8.54 -1.99
C THR A 51 8.45 9.37 -0.71
N ILE A 52 9.05 8.86 0.38
CA ILE A 52 9.16 9.57 1.66
C ILE A 52 9.90 10.90 1.51
N VAL A 53 11.07 10.88 0.84
CA VAL A 53 11.90 12.08 0.65
C VAL A 53 11.19 13.13 -0.20
N LEU A 54 10.44 12.71 -1.21
CA LEU A 54 9.75 13.60 -2.14
C LEU A 54 8.41 14.13 -1.61
N GLU A 55 7.81 13.51 -0.60
CA GLU A 55 6.48 13.91 -0.11
C GLU A 55 6.44 15.38 0.34
N LEU A 56 7.45 15.83 1.10
CA LEU A 56 7.53 17.22 1.55
C LEU A 56 7.79 18.22 0.41
N PRO A 57 8.79 18.02 -0.47
CA PRO A 57 9.02 18.89 -1.64
C PRO A 57 7.79 18.98 -2.56
N TRP A 58 7.10 17.87 -2.82
CA TRP A 58 5.92 17.87 -3.65
C TRP A 58 4.72 18.58 -2.98
N GLY A 59 4.56 18.45 -1.67
CA GLY A 59 3.52 19.20 -0.95
C GLY A 59 3.71 20.71 -1.09
N ILE A 60 4.95 21.21 -0.99
CA ILE A 60 5.30 22.64 -1.21
C ILE A 60 5.04 23.02 -2.67
N LEU A 61 5.48 22.21 -3.61
CA LEU A 61 5.31 22.46 -5.04
C LEU A 61 3.82 22.50 -5.43
N ALA A 62 3.01 21.57 -4.92
CA ALA A 62 1.57 21.51 -5.17
C ALA A 62 0.85 22.75 -4.66
N ASP A 63 1.25 23.29 -3.49
CA ASP A 63 0.69 24.53 -2.96
C ASP A 63 1.08 25.76 -3.82
N TYR A 64 2.28 25.73 -4.46
CA TYR A 64 2.77 26.82 -5.31
C TYR A 64 2.15 26.82 -6.72
N ILE A 65 2.18 25.66 -7.42
CA ILE A 65 1.69 25.55 -8.81
C ILE A 65 0.18 25.32 -8.92
N GLY A 66 -0.47 24.93 -7.82
CA GLY A 66 -1.90 24.65 -7.68
C GLY A 66 -2.27 23.20 -7.96
N TYR A 67 -3.29 22.71 -7.28
CA TYR A 67 -3.73 21.31 -7.29
C TYR A 67 -4.07 20.78 -8.68
N ARG A 68 -4.71 21.61 -9.51
CA ARG A 68 -5.03 21.23 -10.90
C ARG A 68 -3.80 20.90 -11.71
N ARG A 69 -2.77 21.76 -11.69
CA ARG A 69 -1.55 21.55 -12.47
C ARG A 69 -0.76 20.34 -11.94
N THR A 70 -0.68 20.19 -10.63
CA THR A 70 -0.05 19.03 -9.99
C THR A 70 -0.74 17.73 -10.40
N MET A 71 -2.07 17.66 -10.34
CA MET A 71 -2.82 16.47 -10.74
C MET A 71 -2.60 16.10 -12.22
N ILE A 72 -2.59 17.11 -13.12
CA ILE A 72 -2.30 16.88 -14.55
C ILE A 72 -0.89 16.35 -14.73
N SER A 73 0.13 17.03 -14.17
CA SER A 73 1.53 16.62 -14.29
C SER A 73 1.75 15.20 -13.77
N CYS A 74 1.20 14.88 -12.61
CA CYS A 74 1.31 13.55 -12.02
C CYS A 74 0.57 12.48 -12.84
N SER A 75 -0.59 12.80 -13.43
CA SER A 75 -1.30 11.86 -14.30
C SER A 75 -0.50 11.51 -15.56
N PHE A 76 0.20 12.50 -16.14
CA PHE A 76 1.10 12.26 -17.27
C PHE A 76 2.38 11.51 -16.86
N LEU A 77 2.97 11.79 -15.70
CA LEU A 77 4.09 11.02 -15.17
C LEU A 77 3.69 9.55 -14.91
N PHE A 78 2.48 9.34 -14.41
CA PHE A 78 1.96 7.98 -14.23
C PHE A 78 1.79 7.24 -15.55
N PHE A 79 1.24 7.90 -16.57
CA PHE A 79 1.18 7.33 -17.93
C PHE A 79 2.58 7.00 -18.46
N LEU A 80 3.54 7.91 -18.31
CA LEU A 80 4.93 7.69 -18.72
C LEU A 80 5.56 6.49 -18.00
N SER A 81 5.30 6.33 -16.70
CA SER A 81 5.79 5.17 -15.95
C SER A 81 5.27 3.85 -16.52
N LYS A 82 4.00 3.82 -16.98
CA LYS A 82 3.43 2.62 -17.60
C LYS A 82 4.00 2.34 -18.99
N LEU A 83 4.36 3.39 -19.74
CA LEU A 83 5.10 3.24 -20.99
C LEU A 83 6.49 2.63 -20.76
N VAL A 84 7.22 3.11 -19.77
CA VAL A 84 8.53 2.55 -19.41
C VAL A 84 8.37 1.09 -18.97
N PHE A 85 7.41 0.77 -18.09
CA PHE A 85 7.15 -0.61 -17.67
C PHE A 85 6.84 -1.54 -18.84
N TRP A 86 6.01 -1.09 -19.77
CA TRP A 86 5.61 -1.90 -20.94
C TRP A 86 6.80 -2.30 -21.81
N GLN A 87 7.79 -1.42 -21.92
CA GLN A 87 9.01 -1.66 -22.74
C GLN A 87 10.18 -2.20 -21.91
N ALA A 88 10.04 -2.29 -20.60
CA ALA A 88 11.11 -2.68 -19.69
C ALA A 88 11.57 -4.13 -19.92
N ASP A 89 12.90 -4.30 -20.07
CA ASP A 89 13.59 -5.58 -20.23
C ASP A 89 14.81 -5.71 -19.32
N SER A 90 15.17 -4.66 -18.57
CA SER A 90 16.33 -4.61 -17.71
C SER A 90 16.02 -4.08 -16.31
N PHE A 91 16.95 -4.32 -15.37
CA PHE A 91 16.86 -3.76 -14.02
C PHE A 91 16.70 -2.24 -14.03
N LEU A 92 17.46 -1.53 -14.87
CA LEU A 92 17.42 -0.06 -14.94
C LEU A 92 16.07 0.45 -15.46
N ASP A 93 15.43 -0.27 -16.37
CA ASP A 93 14.11 0.11 -16.88
C ASP A 93 13.06 0.00 -15.80
N PHE A 94 13.01 -1.13 -15.07
CA PHE A 94 12.07 -1.29 -13.95
C PHE A 94 12.36 -0.35 -12.79
N LEU A 95 13.64 -0.03 -12.52
CA LEU A 95 14.01 0.99 -11.55
C LEU A 95 13.54 2.38 -12.00
N SER A 96 13.72 2.72 -13.26
CA SER A 96 13.27 4.01 -13.84
C SER A 96 11.75 4.17 -13.76
N GLU A 97 11.02 3.11 -14.11
CA GLU A 97 9.56 3.05 -13.93
C GLU A 97 9.17 3.32 -12.48
N ARG A 98 9.86 2.66 -11.54
CA ARG A 98 9.53 2.76 -10.13
C ARG A 98 9.86 4.13 -9.55
N ILE A 99 10.95 4.76 -10.02
CA ILE A 99 11.29 6.16 -9.69
C ILE A 99 10.17 7.10 -10.17
N LEU A 100 9.68 6.93 -11.40
CA LEU A 100 8.58 7.74 -11.92
C LEU A 100 7.30 7.55 -11.10
N ILE A 101 7.00 6.32 -10.68
CA ILE A 101 5.86 6.03 -9.78
C ILE A 101 6.04 6.74 -8.44
N SER A 102 7.23 6.66 -7.82
CA SER A 102 7.51 7.31 -6.53
C SER A 102 7.31 8.82 -6.60
N ILE A 103 7.81 9.46 -7.67
CA ILE A 103 7.61 10.89 -7.93
C ILE A 103 6.11 11.21 -8.06
N THR A 104 5.38 10.35 -8.76
CA THR A 104 3.93 10.54 -9.00
C THR A 104 3.11 10.36 -7.73
N ILE A 105 3.37 9.31 -6.96
CA ILE A 105 2.66 9.02 -5.71
C ILE A 105 2.89 10.14 -4.69
N ALA A 106 4.15 10.57 -4.52
CA ALA A 106 4.47 11.70 -3.66
C ALA A 106 3.76 12.98 -4.09
N GLY A 107 3.66 13.23 -5.40
CA GLY A 107 3.00 14.41 -5.95
C GLY A 107 1.47 14.36 -5.88
N LEU A 108 0.87 13.17 -5.91
CA LEU A 108 -0.58 12.99 -5.74
C LEU A 108 -0.99 12.96 -4.26
N SER A 109 -0.04 12.69 -3.35
CA SER A 109 -0.32 12.63 -1.91
C SER A 109 -1.02 13.89 -1.42
N GLY A 110 -2.30 13.76 -1.08
CA GLY A 110 -3.15 14.84 -0.62
C GLY A 110 -3.73 15.77 -1.70
N VAL A 111 -3.29 15.70 -2.96
CA VAL A 111 -3.79 16.57 -4.05
C VAL A 111 -5.13 16.07 -4.57
N ASP A 112 -5.25 14.79 -4.88
CA ASP A 112 -6.47 14.13 -5.31
C ASP A 112 -7.58 14.26 -4.27
N SER A 113 -7.25 13.96 -3.02
CA SER A 113 -8.15 14.11 -1.87
C SER A 113 -8.55 15.58 -1.64
N SER A 114 -7.64 16.53 -1.81
CA SER A 114 -7.96 17.96 -1.71
C SER A 114 -8.92 18.40 -2.81
N ILE A 115 -8.70 17.99 -4.07
CA ILE A 115 -9.62 18.33 -5.17
C ILE A 115 -10.99 17.70 -4.92
N LEU A 116 -11.04 16.44 -4.48
CA LEU A 116 -12.29 15.76 -4.15
C LEU A 116 -13.02 16.47 -3.01
N TYR A 117 -12.34 16.75 -1.89
CA TYR A 117 -12.90 17.45 -0.73
C TYR A 117 -13.49 18.81 -1.09
N LEU A 118 -12.76 19.62 -1.87
CA LEU A 118 -13.20 20.94 -2.30
C LEU A 118 -14.29 20.90 -3.38
N SER A 119 -14.56 19.73 -3.96
CA SER A 119 -15.54 19.51 -5.02
C SER A 119 -16.84 18.87 -4.54
N VAL A 120 -17.01 18.58 -3.24
CA VAL A 120 -18.22 17.96 -2.69
C VAL A 120 -18.77 18.77 -1.52
N PRO A 121 -20.11 18.77 -1.29
CA PRO A 121 -20.69 19.30 -0.07
C PRO A 121 -20.15 18.56 1.17
N ARG A 122 -20.00 19.25 2.30
CA ARG A 122 -19.45 18.69 3.54
C ARG A 122 -20.15 17.40 3.99
N GLU A 123 -21.44 17.32 3.78
CA GLU A 123 -22.29 16.18 4.16
C GLU A 123 -22.01 14.93 3.30
N GLU A 124 -21.53 15.10 2.08
CA GLU A 124 -21.27 14.03 1.12
C GLU A 124 -19.80 13.58 1.07
N VAL A 125 -18.90 14.25 1.79
CA VAL A 125 -17.44 14.01 1.74
C VAL A 125 -17.11 12.54 2.00
N HIS A 126 -17.63 11.97 3.08
CA HIS A 126 -17.36 10.58 3.42
C HIS A 126 -17.79 9.59 2.32
N ARG A 127 -18.99 9.83 1.74
CA ARG A 127 -19.52 9.03 0.63
C ARG A 127 -18.65 9.17 -0.63
N ALA A 128 -18.21 10.39 -0.94
CA ALA A 128 -17.37 10.65 -2.11
C ALA A 128 -16.01 9.93 -2.03
N PHE A 129 -15.37 9.96 -0.87
CA PHE A 129 -14.10 9.23 -0.65
C PHE A 129 -14.28 7.72 -0.73
N SER A 130 -15.37 7.18 -0.16
CA SER A 130 -15.69 5.75 -0.26
C SER A 130 -15.89 5.32 -1.71
N ILE A 131 -16.62 6.10 -2.51
CA ILE A 131 -16.82 5.81 -3.93
C ILE A 131 -15.49 5.88 -4.69
N TYR A 132 -14.66 6.90 -4.41
CA TYR A 132 -13.35 7.08 -5.05
C TYR A 132 -12.44 5.87 -4.84
N GLY A 133 -12.31 5.39 -3.59
CA GLY A 133 -11.53 4.19 -3.27
C GLY A 133 -12.13 2.92 -3.91
N ASN A 134 -13.44 2.72 -3.80
CA ASN A 134 -14.10 1.54 -4.36
C ASN A 134 -13.99 1.47 -5.88
N LEU A 135 -13.93 2.60 -6.58
CA LEU A 135 -13.75 2.63 -8.03
C LEU A 135 -12.36 2.16 -8.46
N SER A 136 -11.31 2.49 -7.70
CA SER A 136 -9.97 1.95 -7.94
C SER A 136 -9.94 0.43 -7.81
N GLU A 137 -10.53 -0.11 -6.72
CA GLU A 137 -10.66 -1.56 -6.51
C GLU A 137 -11.50 -2.25 -7.59
N ALA A 138 -12.60 -1.62 -8.02
CA ALA A 138 -13.41 -2.12 -9.11
C ALA A 138 -12.62 -2.15 -10.44
N GLY A 139 -11.81 -1.14 -10.72
CA GLY A 139 -10.90 -1.12 -11.87
C GLY A 139 -9.90 -2.27 -11.84
N LEU A 140 -9.29 -2.52 -10.67
CA LEU A 140 -8.37 -3.63 -10.47
C LEU A 140 -9.03 -4.99 -10.72
N LEU A 141 -10.22 -5.22 -10.17
CA LEU A 141 -10.98 -6.45 -10.38
C LEU A 141 -11.39 -6.64 -11.85
N CYS A 142 -11.85 -5.58 -12.52
CA CYS A 142 -12.18 -5.63 -13.94
C CYS A 142 -10.97 -6.00 -14.81
N SER A 143 -9.82 -5.37 -14.58
CA SER A 143 -8.59 -5.67 -15.33
C SER A 143 -8.09 -7.09 -15.06
N ALA A 144 -8.16 -7.56 -13.83
CA ALA A 144 -7.81 -8.93 -13.45
C ALA A 144 -8.72 -9.96 -14.16
N ALA A 145 -10.04 -9.72 -14.17
CA ALA A 145 -10.99 -10.60 -14.88
C ALA A 145 -10.70 -10.67 -16.39
N ILE A 146 -10.42 -9.52 -17.03
CA ILE A 146 -10.06 -9.45 -18.46
C ILE A 146 -8.73 -10.19 -18.71
N TYR A 147 -7.72 -10.01 -17.83
CA TYR A 147 -6.45 -10.73 -17.96
C TYR A 147 -6.64 -12.23 -17.88
N ALA A 148 -7.36 -12.74 -16.88
CA ALA A 148 -7.59 -14.16 -16.68
C ALA A 148 -8.38 -14.79 -17.83
N GLY A 149 -9.38 -14.10 -18.35
CA GLY A 149 -10.26 -14.61 -19.40
C GLY A 149 -9.66 -14.56 -20.81
N TRP A 150 -8.91 -13.50 -21.11
CA TRP A 150 -8.52 -13.19 -22.49
C TRP A 150 -7.02 -13.08 -22.72
N MET A 151 -6.26 -12.41 -21.85
CA MET A 151 -4.85 -12.14 -22.12
C MET A 151 -3.93 -13.32 -21.76
N LYS A 152 -4.29 -14.11 -20.74
CA LYS A 152 -3.54 -15.29 -20.24
C LYS A 152 -2.01 -15.05 -20.40
N ASN A 153 -1.09 -15.68 -20.36
CA ASN A 153 0.36 -15.51 -20.38
C ASN A 153 0.96 -14.38 -21.29
N GLN A 154 0.13 -13.46 -21.80
CA GLN A 154 0.60 -12.38 -22.69
C GLN A 154 0.93 -11.12 -21.89
N TYR A 155 2.06 -11.13 -21.19
CA TYR A 155 2.49 -10.02 -20.31
C TYR A 155 2.60 -8.68 -21.06
N ARG A 156 3.19 -8.67 -22.27
CA ARG A 156 3.34 -7.44 -23.08
C ARG A 156 1.99 -6.87 -23.51
N LEU A 157 1.03 -7.73 -23.81
CA LEU A 157 -0.33 -7.30 -24.15
C LEU A 157 -0.99 -6.63 -22.94
N ALA A 158 -0.88 -7.23 -21.75
CA ALA A 158 -1.38 -6.66 -20.51
C ALA A 158 -0.71 -5.31 -20.19
N GLY A 159 0.60 -5.18 -20.40
CA GLY A 159 1.32 -3.92 -20.31
C GLY A 159 0.76 -2.85 -21.24
N GLY A 160 0.57 -3.18 -22.53
CA GLY A 160 0.04 -2.26 -23.54
C GLY A 160 -1.37 -1.75 -23.22
N TRP A 161 -2.28 -2.65 -22.77
CA TRP A 161 -3.62 -2.23 -22.32
C TRP A 161 -3.56 -1.32 -21.08
N THR A 162 -2.64 -1.59 -20.15
CA THR A 162 -2.41 -0.69 -19.00
C THR A 162 -1.97 0.69 -19.47
N VAL A 163 -1.04 0.78 -20.41
CA VAL A 163 -0.59 2.05 -21.02
C VAL A 163 -1.76 2.81 -21.63
N LEU A 164 -2.61 2.12 -22.41
CA LEU A 164 -3.77 2.74 -23.06
C LEU A 164 -4.71 3.37 -22.05
N VAL A 165 -5.06 2.64 -20.99
CA VAL A 165 -6.01 3.09 -19.96
C VAL A 165 -5.42 4.26 -19.15
N TYR A 166 -4.13 4.23 -18.80
CA TYR A 166 -3.45 5.34 -18.13
C TYR A 166 -3.30 6.56 -19.03
N GLY A 167 -3.14 6.36 -20.34
CA GLY A 167 -3.18 7.45 -21.32
C GLY A 167 -4.53 8.15 -21.36
N VAL A 168 -5.63 7.39 -21.36
CA VAL A 168 -6.98 7.95 -21.26
C VAL A 168 -7.17 8.69 -19.93
N ALA A 169 -6.70 8.14 -18.81
CA ALA A 169 -6.77 8.81 -17.50
C ALA A 169 -5.98 10.15 -17.51
N ALA A 170 -4.79 10.18 -18.12
CA ALA A 170 -3.99 11.39 -18.27
C ALA A 170 -4.71 12.45 -19.11
N LEU A 171 -5.34 12.06 -20.23
CA LEU A 171 -6.13 12.98 -21.05
C LEU A 171 -7.37 13.52 -20.30
N LEU A 172 -8.06 12.65 -19.54
CA LEU A 172 -9.20 13.09 -18.72
C LEU A 172 -8.79 14.11 -17.65
N SER A 173 -7.56 14.01 -17.10
CA SER A 173 -7.06 14.95 -16.10
C SER A 173 -7.01 16.39 -16.59
N LEU A 174 -6.85 16.63 -17.90
CA LEU A 174 -6.88 17.97 -18.51
C LEU A 174 -8.22 18.67 -18.31
N GLY A 175 -9.29 17.89 -18.15
CA GLY A 175 -10.63 18.38 -17.91
C GLY A 175 -10.89 18.87 -16.48
N ILE A 176 -9.99 18.62 -15.52
CA ILE A 176 -10.09 19.07 -14.13
C ILE A 176 -10.09 20.59 -14.09
N GLN A 177 -11.01 21.15 -13.33
CA GLN A 177 -11.12 22.59 -13.10
C GLN A 177 -10.37 22.97 -11.84
N ASP A 178 -9.80 24.17 -11.84
CA ASP A 178 -9.06 24.69 -10.70
C ASP A 178 -9.98 24.84 -9.48
N VAL A 179 -9.52 24.35 -8.35
CA VAL A 179 -10.14 24.50 -7.04
C VAL A 179 -9.10 25.14 -6.12
N ARG A 180 -9.45 26.29 -5.55
CA ARG A 180 -8.58 27.01 -4.63
C ARG A 180 -9.05 26.76 -3.21
N PRO A 181 -8.15 26.43 -2.27
CA PRO A 181 -8.48 26.47 -0.85
C PRO A 181 -8.84 27.93 -0.49
N GLY A 182 -9.87 28.12 0.36
CA GLY A 182 -10.15 29.42 0.94
C GLY A 182 -8.91 29.92 1.71
N GLU A 183 -8.75 31.25 1.82
CA GLU A 183 -7.55 31.96 2.29
C GLU A 183 -7.03 31.62 3.72
N GLN A 184 -7.49 30.57 4.39
CA GLN A 184 -7.29 30.38 5.82
C GLN A 184 -6.37 29.22 6.26
N GLU A 185 -5.63 28.58 5.40
CA GLU A 185 -4.57 27.67 5.88
C GLU A 185 -3.19 28.07 5.35
N LYS A 186 -2.63 29.16 5.92
CA LYS A 186 -1.18 29.39 5.85
C LYS A 186 -0.48 28.28 6.58
N ARG A 187 0.10 27.39 5.81
CA ARG A 187 0.95 26.26 6.24
C ARG A 187 2.34 26.80 6.62
N ASN A 188 2.40 27.63 7.68
CA ASN A 188 3.69 28.07 8.22
C ASN A 188 4.24 27.00 9.17
N GLU A 189 5.52 26.64 9.00
CA GLU A 189 6.38 25.88 9.92
C GLU A 189 6.18 24.34 10.00
N LYS A 190 6.05 23.65 8.88
CA LYS A 190 5.94 22.18 8.93
C LYS A 190 7.25 21.44 9.27
N SER A 191 8.40 21.98 8.93
CA SER A 191 9.69 21.27 9.08
C SER A 191 10.11 21.13 10.55
N SER A 192 10.02 22.19 11.35
CA SER A 192 10.40 22.14 12.78
C SER A 192 9.43 21.26 13.58
N VAL A 193 8.13 21.37 13.30
CA VAL A 193 7.08 20.58 13.94
C VAL A 193 7.22 19.08 13.64
N PHE A 194 7.61 18.72 12.41
CA PHE A 194 7.84 17.33 12.03
C PHE A 194 9.03 16.72 12.78
N LEU A 195 10.16 17.43 12.84
CA LEU A 195 11.34 16.99 13.58
C LEU A 195 11.09 16.82 15.08
N ASP A 196 10.34 17.74 15.66
CA ASP A 196 9.99 17.64 17.08
C ASP A 196 9.02 16.49 17.36
N ALA A 197 8.05 16.26 16.46
CA ALA A 197 7.16 15.10 16.52
C ALA A 197 7.96 13.78 16.40
N PHE A 198 8.93 13.71 15.49
CA PHE A 198 9.81 12.54 15.33
C PHE A 198 10.66 12.29 16.58
N ARG A 199 11.22 13.34 17.18
CA ARG A 199 11.95 13.22 18.48
C ARG A 199 11.04 12.76 19.61
N GLN A 200 9.79 13.21 19.67
CA GLN A 200 8.81 12.76 20.64
C GLN A 200 8.46 11.29 20.47
N LEU A 201 8.31 10.82 19.23
CA LEU A 201 8.09 9.41 18.93
C LEU A 201 9.23 8.55 19.44
N LEU A 202 10.49 8.90 19.15
CA LEU A 202 11.67 8.15 19.62
C LEU A 202 11.83 8.14 21.17
N LYS A 203 11.26 9.14 21.87
CA LYS A 203 11.20 9.16 23.33
C LYS A 203 10.10 8.27 23.89
N ASN A 204 9.04 7.99 23.12
CA ASN A 204 7.93 7.14 23.52
C ASN A 204 8.20 5.69 23.14
N LYS A 205 8.95 4.96 23.97
CA LYS A 205 9.36 3.57 23.71
C LYS A 205 8.19 2.61 23.54
N MET A 206 7.05 2.86 24.17
CA MET A 206 5.85 2.04 24.00
C MET A 206 5.31 2.16 22.57
N LEU A 207 5.15 3.39 22.07
CA LEU A 207 4.68 3.65 20.72
C LEU A 207 5.69 3.17 19.66
N GLU A 208 6.98 3.41 19.89
CA GLU A 208 8.06 2.94 19.01
C GLU A 208 8.00 1.42 18.83
N LEU A 209 7.95 0.65 19.92
CA LEU A 209 7.86 -0.81 19.86
C LEU A 209 6.59 -1.30 19.16
N PHE A 210 5.46 -0.64 19.41
CA PHE A 210 4.21 -0.93 18.73
C PHE A 210 4.30 -0.71 17.21
N LEU A 211 4.85 0.43 16.78
CA LEU A 211 5.00 0.76 15.37
C LEU A 211 5.96 -0.20 14.65
N ILE A 212 7.08 -0.57 15.28
CA ILE A 212 7.99 -1.58 14.72
C ILE A 212 7.28 -2.93 14.59
N ALA A 213 6.53 -3.36 15.61
CA ALA A 213 5.80 -4.61 15.57
C ALA A 213 4.81 -4.66 14.40
N VAL A 214 4.05 -3.60 14.22
CA VAL A 214 3.08 -3.52 13.12
C VAL A 214 3.78 -3.42 11.76
N ALA A 215 4.87 -2.64 11.65
CA ALA A 215 5.63 -2.51 10.40
C ALA A 215 6.21 -3.86 9.93
N LEU A 216 6.78 -4.66 10.83
CA LEU A 216 7.32 -5.99 10.50
C LEU A 216 6.23 -6.96 10.02
N LEU A 217 5.04 -6.92 10.61
CA LEU A 217 3.92 -7.74 10.15
C LEU A 217 3.42 -7.27 8.79
N GLN A 218 3.28 -5.96 8.58
CA GLN A 218 2.84 -5.39 7.31
C GLN A 218 3.84 -5.68 6.19
N GLU A 219 5.15 -5.62 6.48
CA GLU A 219 6.19 -6.01 5.52
C GLU A 219 6.07 -7.50 5.17
N SER A 220 5.92 -8.39 6.17
CA SER A 220 5.73 -9.81 5.92
C SER A 220 4.48 -10.06 5.07
N HIS A 221 3.38 -9.37 5.35
CA HIS A 221 2.16 -9.45 4.55
C HIS A 221 2.41 -8.96 3.12
N HIS A 222 3.02 -7.79 2.95
CA HIS A 222 3.29 -7.20 1.65
C HIS A 222 4.15 -8.14 0.78
N LYS A 223 5.24 -8.68 1.35
CA LYS A 223 6.12 -9.60 0.60
C LYS A 223 5.45 -10.93 0.29
N ILE A 224 4.79 -11.55 1.25
CA ILE A 224 4.24 -12.90 1.06
C ILE A 224 2.95 -12.85 0.25
N VAL A 225 2.01 -11.95 0.57
CA VAL A 225 0.68 -11.95 -0.04
C VAL A 225 0.63 -11.20 -1.38
N ILE A 226 1.56 -10.28 -1.65
CA ILE A 226 1.56 -9.50 -2.90
C ILE A 226 2.61 -10.00 -3.90
N PHE A 227 3.81 -10.36 -3.43
CA PHE A 227 4.91 -10.74 -4.32
C PHE A 227 5.15 -12.25 -4.37
N LEU A 228 5.37 -12.90 -3.22
CA LEU A 228 5.79 -14.31 -3.18
C LEU A 228 4.62 -15.28 -3.38
N ASN A 229 3.37 -14.86 -3.19
CA ASN A 229 2.19 -15.70 -3.45
C ASN A 229 2.15 -16.22 -4.88
N GLN A 230 2.51 -15.39 -5.86
CA GLN A 230 2.53 -15.78 -7.27
C GLN A 230 3.51 -16.94 -7.50
N LEU A 231 4.70 -16.86 -6.89
CA LEU A 231 5.72 -17.90 -6.96
C LEU A 231 5.29 -19.18 -6.20
N GLN A 232 4.64 -19.03 -5.04
CA GLN A 232 4.11 -20.15 -4.29
C GLN A 232 3.03 -20.88 -5.10
N TYR A 233 2.15 -20.17 -5.77
CA TYR A 233 1.13 -20.78 -6.62
C TYR A 233 1.73 -21.50 -7.83
N ILE A 234 2.74 -20.92 -8.49
CA ILE A 234 3.49 -21.58 -9.57
C ILE A 234 4.17 -22.85 -9.07
N LYS A 235 4.86 -22.82 -7.90
CA LYS A 235 5.46 -23.97 -7.26
C LYS A 235 4.43 -25.10 -7.04
N CYS A 236 3.20 -24.74 -6.70
CA CYS A 236 2.09 -25.68 -6.51
C CYS A 236 1.38 -26.09 -7.82
N GLY A 237 1.88 -25.69 -9.00
CA GLY A 237 1.37 -26.11 -10.31
C GLY A 237 0.20 -25.24 -10.84
N ALA A 238 -0.05 -24.06 -10.26
CA ALA A 238 -1.08 -23.16 -10.78
C ALA A 238 -0.60 -22.43 -12.03
N ASP A 239 -1.50 -22.24 -13.01
CA ASP A 239 -1.28 -21.39 -14.17
C ASP A 239 -1.61 -19.91 -13.88
N ASN A 240 -1.20 -19.00 -14.76
CA ASN A 240 -1.38 -17.56 -14.60
C ASN A 240 -2.86 -17.15 -14.48
N SER A 241 -3.79 -17.88 -15.14
CA SER A 241 -5.22 -17.61 -15.02
C SER A 241 -5.72 -17.95 -13.60
N THR A 242 -5.33 -19.11 -13.08
CA THR A 242 -5.62 -19.51 -11.69
C THR A 242 -5.05 -18.49 -10.69
N ILE A 243 -3.80 -18.07 -10.85
CA ILE A 243 -3.16 -17.05 -10.00
C ILE A 243 -3.98 -15.76 -10.01
N THR A 244 -4.48 -15.35 -11.17
CA THR A 244 -5.30 -14.14 -11.28
C THR A 244 -6.65 -14.28 -10.56
N TYR A 245 -7.34 -15.43 -10.68
CA TYR A 245 -8.57 -15.67 -9.91
C TYR A 245 -8.32 -15.70 -8.40
N LEU A 246 -7.21 -16.29 -7.97
CA LEU A 246 -6.81 -16.27 -6.56
C LEU A 246 -6.48 -14.87 -6.06
N SER A 247 -5.86 -14.03 -6.89
CA SER A 247 -5.61 -12.61 -6.57
C SER A 247 -6.93 -11.83 -6.42
N MET A 248 -7.92 -12.09 -7.26
CA MET A 248 -9.26 -11.50 -7.09
C MET A 248 -9.89 -11.94 -5.76
N LEU A 249 -9.76 -13.21 -5.39
CA LEU A 249 -10.26 -13.73 -4.13
C LEU A 249 -9.57 -13.06 -2.93
N VAL A 250 -8.25 -12.84 -2.99
CA VAL A 250 -7.50 -12.08 -1.98
C VAL A 250 -8.08 -10.68 -1.84
N THR A 251 -8.31 -9.96 -2.95
CA THR A 251 -8.91 -8.62 -2.91
C THR A 251 -10.28 -8.61 -2.22
N PHE A 252 -11.14 -9.59 -2.51
CA PHE A 252 -12.44 -9.73 -1.82
C PHE A 252 -12.27 -9.99 -0.31
N CYS A 253 -11.30 -10.81 0.08
CA CYS A 253 -11.02 -11.08 1.49
C CYS A 253 -10.57 -9.83 2.26
N GLY A 254 -10.00 -8.83 1.59
CA GLY A 254 -9.66 -7.53 2.18
C GLY A 254 -10.87 -6.79 2.77
N LEU A 255 -12.08 -7.05 2.27
CA LEU A 255 -13.32 -6.50 2.81
C LEU A 255 -13.60 -6.96 4.26
N ALA A 256 -12.93 -8.01 4.73
CA ALA A 256 -13.02 -8.48 6.12
C ALA A 256 -12.63 -7.40 7.14
N GLY A 257 -11.85 -6.38 6.75
CA GLY A 257 -11.53 -5.23 7.59
C GLY A 257 -12.75 -4.55 8.20
N GLY A 258 -13.91 -4.57 7.52
CA GLY A 258 -15.17 -4.05 8.04
C GLY A 258 -15.68 -4.76 9.30
N TRP A 259 -15.23 -5.98 9.59
CA TRP A 259 -15.61 -6.74 10.80
C TRP A 259 -14.63 -6.54 11.97
N SER A 260 -13.54 -5.81 11.79
CA SER A 260 -12.50 -5.56 12.79
C SER A 260 -13.09 -5.07 14.11
N TYR A 261 -13.97 -4.09 14.07
CA TYR A 261 -14.60 -3.53 15.27
C TYR A 261 -15.41 -4.58 16.07
N ARG A 262 -16.25 -5.38 15.38
CA ARG A 262 -17.05 -6.43 16.04
C ARG A 262 -16.18 -7.50 16.68
N MET A 263 -15.09 -7.88 16.03
CA MET A 263 -14.15 -8.87 16.54
C MET A 263 -13.40 -8.33 17.75
N THR A 264 -12.93 -7.08 17.67
CA THR A 264 -12.22 -6.41 18.78
C THR A 264 -13.10 -6.22 20.00
N GLN A 265 -14.41 -5.93 19.81
CA GLN A 265 -15.36 -5.86 20.93
C GLN A 265 -15.54 -7.20 21.67
N LYS A 266 -15.50 -8.33 20.92
CA LYS A 266 -15.68 -9.66 21.53
C LYS A 266 -14.43 -10.20 22.21
N LEU A 267 -13.26 -10.02 21.60
CA LEU A 267 -12.00 -10.60 22.07
C LEU A 267 -11.20 -9.63 22.96
N GLY A 268 -11.50 -8.35 22.93
CA GLY A 268 -10.67 -7.31 23.48
C GLY A 268 -9.49 -6.98 22.58
N GLU A 269 -8.93 -5.78 22.74
CA GLU A 269 -7.88 -5.24 21.89
C GLU A 269 -6.61 -6.12 21.90
N LYS A 270 -6.11 -6.42 23.10
CA LYS A 270 -4.89 -7.21 23.28
C LYS A 270 -4.99 -8.59 22.65
N ASN A 271 -6.10 -9.29 22.88
CA ASN A 271 -6.29 -10.64 22.34
C ASN A 271 -6.48 -10.61 20.82
N SER A 272 -7.09 -9.56 20.25
CA SER A 272 -7.21 -9.38 18.81
C SER A 272 -5.83 -9.23 18.15
N PHE A 273 -4.95 -8.40 18.69
CA PHE A 273 -3.57 -8.30 18.20
C PHE A 273 -2.83 -9.63 18.32
N LEU A 274 -2.94 -10.32 19.48
CA LEU A 274 -2.31 -11.63 19.67
C LEU A 274 -2.78 -12.64 18.62
N PHE A 275 -4.08 -12.67 18.35
CA PHE A 275 -4.67 -13.55 17.35
C PHE A 275 -4.13 -13.24 15.94
N PHE A 276 -4.05 -11.95 15.56
CA PHE A 276 -3.58 -11.55 14.23
C PHE A 276 -2.09 -11.87 14.06
N PHE A 277 -1.25 -11.57 15.04
CA PHE A 277 0.19 -11.85 14.96
C PHE A 277 0.47 -13.36 14.96
N ALA A 278 -0.18 -14.12 15.85
CA ALA A 278 0.02 -15.58 15.93
C ALA A 278 -0.54 -16.29 14.69
N GLY A 279 -1.72 -15.90 14.22
CA GLY A 279 -2.32 -16.44 13.01
C GLY A 279 -1.46 -16.18 11.76
N SER A 280 -0.95 -14.96 11.61
CA SER A 280 -0.04 -14.60 10.52
C SER A 280 1.26 -15.41 10.57
N SER A 281 1.85 -15.58 11.75
CA SER A 281 3.05 -16.39 11.94
C SER A 281 2.83 -17.86 11.55
N LEU A 282 1.72 -18.44 12.00
CA LEU A 282 1.34 -19.81 11.66
C LEU A 282 1.16 -19.98 10.15
N CYS A 283 0.47 -19.05 9.48
CA CYS A 283 0.33 -19.07 8.03
C CYS A 283 1.68 -19.07 7.32
N CYS A 284 2.62 -18.22 7.75
CA CYS A 284 3.95 -18.15 7.16
C CYS A 284 4.74 -19.48 7.33
N VAL A 285 4.67 -20.11 8.51
CA VAL A 285 5.32 -21.41 8.76
C VAL A 285 4.71 -22.49 7.86
N LEU A 286 3.39 -22.55 7.77
CA LEU A 286 2.70 -23.52 6.92
C LEU A 286 3.05 -23.33 5.44
N LEU A 287 3.12 -22.07 4.97
CA LEU A 287 3.53 -21.74 3.60
C LEU A 287 4.97 -22.17 3.30
N ALA A 288 5.86 -22.11 4.28
CA ALA A 288 7.24 -22.50 4.11
C ALA A 288 7.42 -24.01 3.85
N VAL A 289 6.52 -24.85 4.39
CA VAL A 289 6.63 -26.31 4.35
C VAL A 289 5.66 -26.98 3.37
N THR A 290 4.66 -26.23 2.86
CA THR A 290 3.63 -26.81 1.98
C THR A 290 4.02 -26.72 0.51
N ASP A 291 3.74 -27.80 -0.24
CA ASP A 291 3.75 -27.86 -1.71
C ASP A 291 2.33 -28.01 -2.30
N GLY A 292 1.30 -28.01 -1.44
CA GLY A 292 -0.11 -28.15 -1.83
C GLY A 292 -0.76 -26.82 -2.13
N LEU A 293 -1.40 -26.70 -3.31
CA LEU A 293 -2.10 -25.46 -3.73
C LEU A 293 -3.21 -25.07 -2.74
N PHE A 294 -4.05 -26.04 -2.32
CA PHE A 294 -5.17 -25.77 -1.44
C PHE A 294 -4.76 -25.16 -0.10
N LEU A 295 -3.74 -25.74 0.55
CA LEU A 295 -3.22 -25.22 1.82
C LEU A 295 -2.54 -23.86 1.64
N SER A 296 -1.79 -23.68 0.54
CA SER A 296 -1.17 -22.39 0.21
C SER A 296 -2.22 -21.28 0.06
N VAL A 297 -3.32 -21.56 -0.65
CA VAL A 297 -4.42 -20.61 -0.84
C VAL A 297 -5.05 -20.24 0.50
N ILE A 298 -5.39 -21.24 1.33
CA ILE A 298 -5.99 -20.98 2.65
C ILE A 298 -5.07 -20.13 3.51
N CYS A 299 -3.79 -20.44 3.59
CA CYS A 299 -2.82 -19.69 4.40
C CYS A 299 -2.68 -18.23 3.90
N ILE A 300 -2.60 -17.99 2.59
CA ILE A 300 -2.51 -16.65 2.02
C ILE A 300 -3.77 -15.85 2.30
N LEU A 301 -4.97 -16.44 2.13
CA LEU A 301 -6.23 -15.78 2.42
C LEU A 301 -6.38 -15.44 3.92
N LEU A 302 -6.05 -16.38 4.81
CA LEU A 302 -6.09 -16.16 6.25
C LEU A 302 -5.10 -15.07 6.68
N PHE A 303 -3.88 -15.08 6.13
CA PHE A 303 -2.91 -14.03 6.41
C PHE A 303 -3.42 -12.66 5.96
N HIS A 304 -4.02 -12.59 4.76
CA HIS A 304 -4.60 -11.35 4.26
C HIS A 304 -5.77 -10.86 5.12
N ILE A 305 -6.65 -11.76 5.55
CA ILE A 305 -7.77 -11.45 6.47
C ILE A 305 -7.24 -10.93 7.81
N CYS A 306 -6.22 -11.58 8.39
CA CYS A 306 -5.59 -11.11 9.64
C CYS A 306 -5.07 -9.67 9.48
N ASN A 307 -4.39 -9.37 8.38
CA ASN A 307 -3.89 -8.02 8.10
C ASN A 307 -5.04 -7.01 7.87
N ALA A 308 -6.06 -7.38 7.12
CA ALA A 308 -7.23 -6.52 6.87
C ALA A 308 -7.98 -6.17 8.18
N LEU A 309 -8.11 -7.12 9.10
CA LEU A 309 -8.72 -6.91 10.42
C LEU A 309 -7.81 -6.07 11.34
N LEU A 310 -6.49 -6.19 11.20
CA LEU A 310 -5.51 -5.45 12.00
C LEU A 310 -5.52 -3.95 11.68
N GLN A 311 -5.63 -3.55 10.41
CA GLN A 311 -5.46 -2.16 9.97
C GLN A 311 -6.38 -1.14 10.67
N PRO A 312 -7.71 -1.37 10.79
CA PRO A 312 -8.58 -0.44 11.52
C PRO A 312 -8.24 -0.35 13.01
N LEU A 313 -7.86 -1.48 13.63
CA LEU A 313 -7.46 -1.54 15.02
C LEU A 313 -6.15 -0.79 15.27
N GLN A 314 -5.16 -0.98 14.42
CA GLN A 314 -3.90 -0.24 14.42
C GLN A 314 -4.16 1.27 14.33
N SER A 315 -4.97 1.70 13.36
CA SER A 315 -5.32 3.10 13.17
C SER A 315 -6.00 3.69 14.42
N ALA A 316 -6.86 2.93 15.08
CA ALA A 316 -7.51 3.35 16.32
C ALA A 316 -6.48 3.55 17.45
N VAL A 317 -5.54 2.63 17.61
CA VAL A 317 -4.46 2.73 18.63
C VAL A 317 -3.54 3.92 18.36
N GLN A 318 -3.10 4.10 17.12
CA GLN A 318 -2.25 5.23 16.73
C GLN A 318 -2.92 6.59 17.00
N ASN A 319 -4.25 6.65 16.85
CA ASN A 319 -5.01 7.88 17.03
C ASN A 319 -5.36 8.17 18.49
N ARG A 320 -5.31 7.20 19.41
CA ARG A 320 -5.81 7.32 20.79
C ARG A 320 -5.05 8.34 21.64
N GLY A 321 -3.76 8.45 21.47
CA GLY A 321 -2.89 9.33 22.26
C GLY A 321 -2.74 10.75 21.72
N ILE A 322 -3.39 11.10 20.62
CA ILE A 322 -3.16 12.36 19.92
C ILE A 322 -4.25 13.39 20.24
N VAL A 323 -3.98 14.25 21.20
CA VAL A 323 -4.91 15.32 21.69
C VAL A 323 -4.70 16.66 20.95
N SER A 324 -3.77 16.79 20.02
CA SER A 324 -3.28 18.09 19.53
C SER A 324 -3.80 18.51 18.17
N LYS A 325 -3.67 19.84 17.88
CA LYS A 325 -3.83 20.44 16.56
C LYS A 325 -2.86 19.87 15.51
N GLN A 326 -1.84 19.10 15.95
CA GLN A 326 -0.79 18.51 15.14
C GLN A 326 -1.04 17.03 14.77
N ARG A 327 -2.29 16.58 14.87
CA ARG A 327 -2.66 15.17 14.64
C ARG A 327 -2.17 14.61 13.29
N ALA A 328 -2.36 15.36 12.21
CA ALA A 328 -1.92 14.94 10.90
C ALA A 328 -0.39 14.76 10.85
N THR A 329 0.37 15.68 11.43
CA THR A 329 1.85 15.59 11.47
C THR A 329 2.32 14.38 12.26
N LEU A 330 1.72 14.10 13.42
CA LEU A 330 2.09 12.93 14.24
C LEU A 330 1.78 11.60 13.53
N LEU A 331 0.64 11.51 12.83
CA LEU A 331 0.31 10.33 12.04
C LEU A 331 1.24 10.16 10.83
N SER A 332 1.63 11.26 10.17
CA SER A 332 2.63 11.20 9.08
C SER A 332 4.00 10.75 9.60
N VAL A 333 4.41 11.20 10.80
CA VAL A 333 5.65 10.74 11.44
C VAL A 333 5.59 9.24 11.74
N ASN A 334 4.45 8.73 12.25
CA ASN A 334 4.26 7.30 12.47
C ASN A 334 4.36 6.50 11.17
N ALA A 335 3.74 7.00 10.09
CA ALA A 335 3.81 6.36 8.77
C ALA A 335 5.26 6.31 8.25
N VAL A 336 5.97 7.44 8.23
CA VAL A 336 7.38 7.51 7.81
C VAL A 336 8.28 6.58 8.64
N PHE A 337 8.04 6.48 9.94
CA PHE A 337 8.80 5.57 10.80
C PHE A 337 8.53 4.09 10.46
N MET A 338 7.28 3.73 10.19
CA MET A 338 6.91 2.38 9.76
C MET A 338 7.50 2.06 8.37
N ASP A 339 7.35 2.97 7.42
CA ASP A 339 7.87 2.80 6.06
C ASP A 339 9.40 2.68 6.06
N GLY A 340 10.10 3.45 6.91
CA GLY A 340 11.53 3.30 7.11
C GLY A 340 11.93 1.92 7.67
N THR A 341 11.14 1.37 8.60
CA THR A 341 11.32 0.02 9.12
C THR A 341 11.12 -1.03 8.02
N MET A 342 10.07 -0.87 7.22
CA MET A 342 9.78 -1.76 6.08
C MET A 342 10.90 -1.70 5.03
N ALA A 343 11.39 -0.53 4.66
CA ALA A 343 12.48 -0.37 3.69
C ALA A 343 13.78 -1.08 4.12
N LEU A 344 14.11 -1.06 5.42
CA LEU A 344 15.26 -1.78 5.95
C LEU A 344 15.11 -3.30 5.91
N THR A 345 13.89 -3.79 6.12
CA THR A 345 13.61 -5.23 6.14
C THR A 345 13.32 -5.81 4.75
N ASP A 346 12.94 -4.98 3.79
CA ASP A 346 12.68 -5.35 2.41
C ASP A 346 13.88 -6.04 1.74
N LEU A 347 15.07 -5.46 1.89
CA LEU A 347 16.30 -6.03 1.34
C LEU A 347 16.61 -7.43 1.91
N ALA A 348 16.32 -7.64 3.20
CA ALA A 348 16.49 -8.95 3.83
C ALA A 348 15.53 -9.98 3.22
N PHE A 349 14.26 -9.61 2.98
CA PHE A 349 13.30 -10.48 2.32
C PHE A 349 13.74 -10.87 0.91
N GLY A 350 14.17 -9.91 0.09
CA GLY A 350 14.62 -10.16 -1.27
C GLY A 350 15.79 -11.12 -1.31
N ARG A 351 16.79 -10.89 -0.45
CA ARG A 351 17.99 -11.74 -0.39
C ARG A 351 17.69 -13.17 0.08
N VAL A 352 16.86 -13.31 1.11
CA VAL A 352 16.51 -14.62 1.66
C VAL A 352 15.57 -15.39 0.70
N ALA A 353 14.61 -14.72 0.08
CA ALA A 353 13.73 -15.35 -0.90
C ALA A 353 14.45 -15.79 -2.18
N GLU A 354 15.58 -15.16 -2.53
CA GLU A 354 16.43 -15.56 -3.65
C GLU A 354 17.17 -16.88 -3.38
N ILE A 355 17.54 -17.15 -2.12
CA ILE A 355 18.13 -18.44 -1.71
C ILE A 355 17.08 -19.56 -1.85
N GLY A 356 15.82 -19.26 -1.53
CA GLY A 356 14.70 -20.16 -1.71
C GLY A 356 13.38 -19.57 -1.19
N LEU A 357 12.31 -19.84 -1.91
CA LEU A 357 10.97 -19.33 -1.58
C LEU A 357 10.55 -19.70 -0.14
N SER A 358 10.80 -20.94 0.28
CA SER A 358 10.50 -21.41 1.64
C SER A 358 11.24 -20.62 2.71
N TYR A 359 12.49 -20.20 2.46
CA TYR A 359 13.24 -19.36 3.38
C TYR A 359 12.66 -17.95 3.48
N GLY A 360 12.16 -17.39 2.37
CA GLY A 360 11.42 -16.12 2.39
C GLY A 360 10.15 -16.21 3.26
N MET A 361 9.39 -17.31 3.15
CA MET A 361 8.22 -17.56 4.00
C MET A 361 8.61 -17.72 5.49
N LEU A 362 9.71 -18.42 5.80
CA LEU A 362 10.22 -18.55 7.17
C LEU A 362 10.69 -17.21 7.73
N LEU A 363 11.32 -16.36 6.92
CA LEU A 363 11.68 -15.01 7.37
C LEU A 363 10.43 -14.21 7.75
N GLY A 364 9.35 -14.30 6.99
CA GLY A 364 8.05 -13.72 7.34
C GLY A 364 7.53 -14.25 8.69
N ALA A 365 7.65 -15.55 8.95
CA ALA A 365 7.30 -16.15 10.24
C ALA A 365 8.13 -15.55 11.39
N VAL A 366 9.45 -15.44 11.20
CA VAL A 366 10.35 -14.82 12.19
C VAL A 366 9.95 -13.39 12.47
N PHE A 367 9.66 -12.57 11.45
CA PHE A 367 9.21 -11.20 11.64
C PHE A 367 7.85 -11.13 12.36
N CYS A 368 6.90 -11.99 12.04
CA CYS A 368 5.62 -12.06 12.75
C CYS A 368 5.80 -12.47 14.23
N ILE A 369 6.73 -13.38 14.55
CA ILE A 369 7.07 -13.77 15.93
C ILE A 369 7.73 -12.61 16.68
N ILE A 370 8.67 -11.90 16.04
CA ILE A 370 9.30 -10.70 16.60
C ILE A 370 8.24 -9.62 16.83
N SER A 371 7.33 -9.42 15.89
CA SER A 371 6.20 -8.49 16.02
C SER A 371 5.35 -8.81 17.24
N LEU A 372 5.00 -10.07 17.44
CA LEU A 372 4.25 -10.52 18.61
C LEU A 372 4.98 -10.22 19.91
N TRP A 373 6.28 -10.51 19.96
CA TRP A 373 7.11 -10.24 21.14
C TRP A 373 7.23 -8.75 21.45
N LEU A 374 7.47 -7.92 20.42
CA LEU A 374 7.55 -6.45 20.55
C LEU A 374 6.22 -5.86 21.03
N TYR A 375 5.10 -6.34 20.48
CA TYR A 375 3.77 -5.93 20.90
C TYR A 375 3.52 -6.27 22.39
N LEU A 376 3.83 -7.50 22.80
CA LEU A 376 3.70 -7.90 24.21
C LEU A 376 4.56 -7.05 25.14
N LYS A 377 5.77 -6.69 24.70
CA LYS A 377 6.66 -5.79 25.45
C LYS A 377 6.08 -4.38 25.54
N SER A 378 5.51 -3.86 24.47
CA SER A 378 4.80 -2.57 24.44
C SER A 378 3.64 -2.55 25.46
N CYS A 379 2.78 -3.59 25.47
CA CYS A 379 1.68 -3.70 26.43
C CYS A 379 2.12 -3.75 27.91
N ARG A 380 3.27 -4.37 28.21
CA ARG A 380 3.81 -4.39 29.58
C ARG A 380 4.26 -3.01 30.04
N MET A 381 4.76 -2.17 29.13
CA MET A 381 5.15 -0.79 29.45
C MET A 381 3.93 0.10 29.69
N GLU A 382 2.81 -0.15 29.01
CA GLU A 382 1.55 0.58 29.22
C GLU A 382 1.00 0.37 30.64
N THR A 383 1.08 -0.85 31.17
CA THR A 383 0.61 -1.18 32.51
C THR A 383 1.49 -0.62 33.63
N GLN A 384 2.71 -0.17 33.33
CA GLN A 384 3.66 0.39 34.33
C GLN A 384 3.62 1.92 34.43
N VAL A 385 2.92 2.61 33.52
CA VAL A 385 2.73 4.06 33.59
C VAL A 385 1.46 4.33 34.39
N PRO A 386 1.55 4.85 35.66
CA PRO A 386 0.35 5.19 36.41
C PRO A 386 -0.42 6.28 35.66
N ILE A 387 -1.72 6.05 35.53
CA ILE A 387 -2.67 7.04 35.02
C ILE A 387 -2.57 8.27 35.92
N LYS A 388 -1.95 9.35 35.43
CA LYS A 388 -1.99 10.67 36.09
C LYS A 388 -3.18 11.46 35.60
#